data_eabd73bfef1249c33dc96ca2577e2973
#
_entry.id   eabd73bfef1249c33dc96ca2577e2973
#
_cell.length_a   1.000
_cell.length_b   1.000
_cell.length_c   1.000
_cell.angle_alpha   90.00
_cell.angle_beta   90.00
_cell.angle_gamma   90.00
#
_symmetry.space_group_name_H-M   'P 1'
#
loop_
_entity.id
_entity.type
_entity.pdbx_description
1 polymer ?
#
loop_
_entity_poly.entity_id
_entity_poly.type
_entity_poly.pdbx_seq_one_letter_code
_entity_poly.pdbx_strand_id
1 'polypeptide(L)'
;EKVESWGIKDATLVNASGLNNSYLGENIYPGTDKDDENLMSAKDVAIVARHLLKDYPEALETAKTPTKIFAEGTTSQVEMVNWNWMLPGFLNYKEGVDGLKTGTTDLAGACFVGIMIKDGQRIITVVLNATNHEEDPSARFIETAKLMDYTYANWKKEEVLPAGSRLPDMTTIKVKDGEELTTKVSLKSAVSLWVRNDMD
;
A
#
# COMPACT_ATOMS: atom_id res chain seq x y z
N GLU A 1 -1.42 6.42 17.98
CA GLU A 1 -0.19 5.72 18.48
C GLU A 1 0.48 4.89 17.38
N LYS A 2 -0.17 3.86 16.76
CA LYS A 2 0.50 3.00 15.76
C LYS A 2 0.97 3.78 14.54
N VAL A 3 0.10 4.54 13.89
CA VAL A 3 0.43 5.34 12.70
C VAL A 3 1.47 6.42 12.97
N GLU A 4 1.45 7.02 14.15
CA GLU A 4 2.46 7.97 14.60
C GLU A 4 3.85 7.35 14.70
N SER A 5 3.92 6.07 15.15
CA SER A 5 5.19 5.32 15.18
C SER A 5 5.77 5.08 13.79
N TRP A 6 4.96 5.18 12.74
CA TRP A 6 5.37 5.10 11.34
C TRP A 6 5.73 6.47 10.73
N GLY A 7 5.69 7.54 11.55
CA GLY A 7 6.03 8.90 11.14
C GLY A 7 4.86 9.70 10.56
N ILE A 8 3.63 9.18 10.62
CA ILE A 8 2.42 9.89 10.23
C ILE A 8 2.02 10.80 11.39
N LYS A 9 1.98 12.12 11.15
CA LYS A 9 1.77 13.12 12.20
C LYS A 9 0.53 13.97 12.01
N ASP A 10 -0.06 13.95 10.83
CA ASP A 10 -1.15 14.83 10.37
C ASP A 10 -2.43 14.04 10.02
N ALA A 11 -2.48 12.75 10.33
CA ALA A 11 -3.69 11.95 10.18
C ALA A 11 -4.66 12.20 11.34
N THR A 12 -5.94 12.34 11.01
CA THR A 12 -7.04 12.28 11.98
C THR A 12 -7.69 10.90 11.90
N LEU A 13 -7.72 10.17 12.99
CA LEU A 13 -8.30 8.82 13.05
C LEU A 13 -9.33 8.78 14.17
N VAL A 14 -10.58 8.63 13.81
CA VAL A 14 -11.72 8.69 14.74
C VAL A 14 -12.42 7.34 14.90
N ASN A 15 -12.22 6.40 13.96
CA ASN A 15 -12.76 5.06 14.06
C ASN A 15 -11.93 4.05 13.26
N ALA A 16 -12.17 2.77 13.49
CA ALA A 16 -11.49 1.66 12.81
C ALA A 16 -12.24 1.16 11.56
N SER A 17 -13.48 1.60 11.34
CA SER A 17 -14.33 1.12 10.23
C SER A 17 -14.00 1.79 8.90
N GLY A 18 -13.50 3.04 8.94
CA GLY A 18 -13.33 3.90 7.77
C GLY A 18 -14.65 4.49 7.24
N LEU A 19 -15.76 4.28 7.94
CA LEU A 19 -17.05 4.90 7.64
C LEU A 19 -17.18 6.24 8.40
N ASN A 20 -18.10 7.08 7.95
CA ASN A 20 -18.49 8.28 8.68
C ASN A 20 -19.02 7.89 10.07
N ASN A 21 -18.65 8.63 11.10
CA ASN A 21 -19.12 8.38 12.47
C ASN A 21 -20.64 8.34 12.58
N SER A 22 -21.37 9.11 11.76
CA SER A 22 -22.84 9.11 11.70
C SER A 22 -23.46 7.74 11.46
N TYR A 23 -22.75 6.81 10.79
CA TYR A 23 -23.22 5.44 10.58
C TYR A 23 -22.97 4.51 11.77
N LEU A 24 -22.17 4.94 12.76
CA LEU A 24 -21.79 4.11 13.90
C LEU A 24 -22.80 4.20 15.06
N GLY A 25 -23.75 5.14 15.00
CA GLY A 25 -24.78 5.34 16.03
C GLY A 25 -24.15 5.56 17.41
N GLU A 26 -24.48 4.71 18.37
CA GLU A 26 -23.95 4.78 19.74
C GLU A 26 -22.51 4.26 19.88
N ASN A 27 -21.93 3.66 18.81
CA ASN A 27 -20.58 3.10 18.83
C ASN A 27 -19.50 4.10 18.40
N ILE A 28 -19.80 5.39 18.41
CA ILE A 28 -18.83 6.46 18.19
C ILE A 28 -17.77 6.43 19.29
N TYR A 29 -16.49 6.57 18.91
CA TYR A 29 -15.40 6.57 19.88
C TYR A 29 -15.52 7.78 20.82
N PRO A 30 -15.37 7.60 22.13
CA PRO A 30 -15.49 8.68 23.11
C PRO A 30 -14.56 9.85 22.78
N GLY A 31 -15.12 11.06 22.76
CA GLY A 31 -14.38 12.29 22.44
C GLY A 31 -14.35 12.65 20.96
N THR A 32 -15.08 11.92 20.10
CA THR A 32 -15.33 12.30 18.71
C THR A 32 -16.81 12.60 18.46
N ASP A 33 -17.10 13.38 17.44
CA ASP A 33 -18.45 13.77 17.05
C ASP A 33 -18.98 12.93 15.89
N LYS A 34 -20.30 12.96 15.71
CA LYS A 34 -20.99 12.21 14.63
C LYS A 34 -20.55 12.61 13.23
N ASP A 35 -20.10 13.85 13.06
CA ASP A 35 -19.69 14.42 11.78
C ASP A 35 -18.19 14.26 11.53
N ASP A 36 -17.46 13.64 12.48
CA ASP A 36 -16.04 13.38 12.32
C ASP A 36 -15.78 12.19 11.39
N GLU A 37 -14.73 12.29 10.59
CA GLU A 37 -14.24 11.26 9.68
C GLU A 37 -12.74 11.04 9.83
N ASN A 38 -12.27 9.87 9.36
CA ASN A 38 -10.84 9.63 9.22
C ASN A 38 -10.27 10.47 8.07
N LEU A 39 -9.23 11.25 8.35
CA LEU A 39 -8.55 12.10 7.36
C LEU A 39 -7.08 11.69 7.27
N MET A 40 -6.65 11.39 6.04
CA MET A 40 -5.26 11.00 5.74
C MET A 40 -4.86 11.51 4.37
N SER A 41 -3.59 11.87 4.20
CA SER A 41 -3.04 12.15 2.88
C SER A 41 -2.82 10.86 2.08
N ALA A 42 -2.73 10.95 0.75
CA ALA A 42 -2.38 9.79 -0.09
C ALA A 42 -1.03 9.16 0.30
N LYS A 43 -0.08 9.97 0.75
CA LYS A 43 1.21 9.51 1.26
C LYS A 43 1.04 8.67 2.53
N ASP A 44 0.21 9.11 3.46
CA ASP A 44 -0.02 8.40 4.72
C ASP A 44 -0.71 7.06 4.48
N VAL A 45 -1.72 7.06 3.61
CA VAL A 45 -2.40 5.83 3.18
C VAL A 45 -1.40 4.85 2.54
N ALA A 46 -0.45 5.34 1.70
CA ALA A 46 0.59 4.50 1.12
C ALA A 46 1.55 3.93 2.19
N ILE A 47 1.90 4.73 3.23
CA ILE A 47 2.70 4.26 4.38
C ILE A 47 1.97 3.15 5.13
N VAL A 48 0.67 3.33 5.41
CA VAL A 48 -0.16 2.31 6.07
C VAL A 48 -0.22 1.04 5.23
N ALA A 49 -0.48 1.15 3.93
CA ALA A 49 -0.52 0.02 3.01
C ALA A 49 0.83 -0.74 2.98
N ARG A 50 1.95 -0.01 2.95
CA ARG A 50 3.28 -0.61 3.00
C ARG A 50 3.52 -1.39 4.29
N HIS A 51 3.12 -0.86 5.44
CA HIS A 51 3.23 -1.56 6.71
C HIS A 51 2.31 -2.78 6.77
N LEU A 52 1.07 -2.67 6.28
CA LEU A 52 0.16 -3.80 6.18
C LEU A 52 0.78 -4.95 5.37
N LEU A 53 1.33 -4.66 4.19
CA LEU A 53 1.94 -5.67 3.34
C LEU A 53 3.21 -6.29 3.93
N LYS A 54 3.96 -5.52 4.72
CA LYS A 54 5.18 -5.98 5.37
C LYS A 54 4.87 -6.87 6.57
N ASP A 55 3.91 -6.45 7.40
CA ASP A 55 3.63 -7.07 8.69
C ASP A 55 2.58 -8.19 8.57
N TYR A 56 1.71 -8.12 7.55
CA TYR A 56 0.57 -9.03 7.30
C TYR A 56 0.43 -9.33 5.80
N PRO A 57 1.43 -9.98 5.16
CA PRO A 57 1.41 -10.26 3.72
C PRO A 57 0.23 -11.13 3.29
N GLU A 58 -0.34 -11.93 4.20
CA GLU A 58 -1.53 -12.77 3.98
C GLU A 58 -2.79 -11.95 3.65
N ALA A 59 -2.82 -10.66 3.96
CA ALA A 59 -3.92 -9.77 3.56
C ALA A 59 -4.13 -9.74 2.03
N LEU A 60 -3.07 -9.98 1.26
CA LEU A 60 -3.16 -10.08 -0.19
C LEU A 60 -3.92 -11.32 -0.67
N GLU A 61 -3.93 -12.42 0.09
CA GLU A 61 -4.69 -13.62 -0.30
C GLU A 61 -6.19 -13.33 -0.40
N THR A 62 -6.69 -12.47 0.49
CA THR A 62 -8.08 -11.98 0.42
C THR A 62 -8.24 -10.89 -0.63
N ALA A 63 -7.34 -9.90 -0.66
CA ALA A 63 -7.45 -8.73 -1.52
C ALA A 63 -7.38 -9.07 -3.02
N LYS A 64 -6.64 -10.11 -3.41
CA LYS A 64 -6.49 -10.56 -4.80
C LYS A 64 -7.60 -11.51 -5.28
N THR A 65 -8.51 -11.95 -4.39
CA THR A 65 -9.57 -12.89 -4.74
C THR A 65 -10.73 -12.16 -5.43
N PRO A 66 -11.05 -12.41 -6.71
CA PRO A 66 -12.11 -11.70 -7.42
C PRO A 66 -13.51 -12.04 -6.90
N THR A 67 -13.78 -13.32 -6.70
CA THR A 67 -15.07 -13.82 -6.18
C THR A 67 -14.83 -14.99 -5.23
N LYS A 68 -15.70 -15.14 -4.27
CA LYS A 68 -15.70 -16.26 -3.33
C LYS A 68 -17.11 -16.56 -2.84
N ILE A 69 -17.46 -17.85 -2.75
CA ILE A 69 -18.72 -18.27 -2.14
C ILE A 69 -18.52 -18.35 -0.62
N PHE A 70 -19.31 -17.57 0.11
CA PHE A 70 -19.38 -17.64 1.56
C PHE A 70 -20.43 -18.66 1.99
N ALA A 71 -20.16 -19.41 3.04
CA ALA A 71 -21.04 -20.44 3.61
C ALA A 71 -21.58 -21.41 2.55
N GLU A 72 -20.70 -21.91 1.66
CA GLU A 72 -21.03 -22.81 0.56
C GLU A 72 -21.78 -24.06 1.08
N GLY A 73 -22.83 -24.45 0.35
CA GLY A 73 -23.65 -25.61 0.69
C GLY A 73 -24.65 -25.40 1.85
N THR A 74 -24.78 -24.18 2.36
CA THR A 74 -25.76 -23.84 3.40
C THR A 74 -26.87 -22.92 2.88
N THR A 75 -27.93 -22.73 3.68
CA THR A 75 -29.01 -21.78 3.38
C THR A 75 -28.57 -20.31 3.43
N SER A 76 -27.41 -20.05 3.98
CA SER A 76 -26.79 -18.71 4.07
C SER A 76 -25.68 -18.48 3.05
N GLN A 77 -25.64 -19.33 2.01
CA GLN A 77 -24.67 -19.18 0.92
C GLN A 77 -24.84 -17.85 0.21
N VAL A 78 -23.73 -17.12 0.05
CA VAL A 78 -23.68 -15.84 -0.69
C VAL A 78 -22.45 -15.81 -1.57
N GLU A 79 -22.58 -15.42 -2.83
CA GLU A 79 -21.46 -15.08 -3.67
C GLU A 79 -20.94 -13.68 -3.30
N MET A 80 -19.69 -13.62 -2.87
CA MET A 80 -18.98 -12.39 -2.55
C MET A 80 -18.17 -11.95 -3.77
N VAL A 81 -18.40 -10.76 -4.26
CA VAL A 81 -17.71 -10.16 -5.41
C VAL A 81 -16.81 -9.03 -4.93
N ASN A 82 -15.54 -9.04 -5.34
CA ASN A 82 -14.58 -8.00 -4.98
C ASN A 82 -14.91 -6.69 -5.72
N TRP A 83 -14.78 -5.59 -5.02
CA TRP A 83 -14.96 -4.25 -5.59
C TRP A 83 -13.70 -3.71 -6.32
N ASN A 84 -12.60 -4.44 -6.28
CA ASN A 84 -11.40 -4.13 -7.07
C ASN A 84 -11.58 -4.61 -8.52
N TRP A 85 -12.08 -3.76 -9.38
CA TRP A 85 -12.33 -4.08 -10.78
C TRP A 85 -11.05 -4.21 -11.62
N MET A 86 -9.87 -4.02 -11.03
CA MET A 86 -8.59 -4.28 -11.70
C MET A 86 -8.14 -5.75 -11.59
N LEU A 87 -8.89 -6.60 -10.88
CA LEU A 87 -8.63 -8.04 -10.77
C LEU A 87 -9.12 -8.81 -12.01
N PRO A 88 -8.60 -10.05 -12.23
CA PRO A 88 -9.01 -10.88 -13.37
C PRO A 88 -10.52 -11.09 -13.45
N GLY A 89 -11.07 -10.94 -14.66
CA GLY A 89 -12.51 -11.13 -14.93
C GLY A 89 -13.34 -9.85 -14.80
N PHE A 90 -12.77 -8.73 -14.38
CA PHE A 90 -13.46 -7.45 -14.26
C PHE A 90 -13.09 -6.45 -15.36
N LEU A 91 -13.90 -5.40 -15.50
CA LEU A 91 -13.86 -4.42 -16.59
C LEU A 91 -12.50 -3.70 -16.72
N ASN A 92 -11.88 -3.37 -15.60
CA ASN A 92 -10.63 -2.61 -15.56
C ASN A 92 -9.41 -3.51 -15.30
N TYR A 93 -9.52 -4.79 -15.64
CA TYR A 93 -8.43 -5.73 -15.40
C TYR A 93 -7.08 -5.19 -15.85
N LYS A 94 -6.09 -5.30 -14.97
CA LYS A 94 -4.70 -4.96 -15.26
C LYS A 94 -3.79 -6.04 -14.70
N GLU A 95 -3.01 -6.66 -15.59
CA GLU A 95 -2.08 -7.71 -15.23
C GLU A 95 -1.10 -7.25 -14.14
N GLY A 96 -0.87 -8.11 -13.15
CA GLY A 96 0.01 -7.84 -12.01
C GLY A 96 -0.65 -7.11 -10.84
N VAL A 97 -1.88 -6.61 -10.99
CA VAL A 97 -2.64 -6.03 -9.86
C VAL A 97 -3.16 -7.15 -8.97
N ASP A 98 -2.84 -7.07 -7.66
CA ASP A 98 -3.20 -8.07 -6.66
C ASP A 98 -3.78 -7.50 -5.36
N GLY A 99 -4.18 -6.23 -5.37
CA GLY A 99 -4.80 -5.56 -4.22
C GLY A 99 -5.03 -4.08 -4.48
N LEU A 100 -5.46 -3.31 -3.49
CA LEU A 100 -5.62 -3.67 -2.08
C LEU A 100 -7.06 -3.36 -1.61
N LYS A 101 -7.44 -2.06 -1.61
CA LYS A 101 -8.70 -1.62 -1.00
C LYS A 101 -9.34 -0.44 -1.72
N THR A 102 -10.62 -0.58 -2.02
CA THR A 102 -11.49 0.51 -2.47
C THR A 102 -12.18 1.19 -1.28
N GLY A 103 -12.55 2.43 -1.42
CA GLY A 103 -13.39 3.16 -0.48
C GLY A 103 -14.18 4.25 -1.18
N THR A 104 -15.35 4.56 -0.65
CA THR A 104 -16.17 5.70 -1.11
C THR A 104 -16.94 6.25 0.08
N THR A 105 -16.82 7.54 0.33
CA THR A 105 -17.68 8.32 1.23
C THR A 105 -18.05 9.62 0.52
N ASP A 106 -19.04 10.34 1.04
CA ASP A 106 -19.51 11.60 0.42
C ASP A 106 -18.38 12.65 0.38
N LEU A 107 -17.53 12.73 1.41
CA LEU A 107 -16.41 13.67 1.46
C LEU A 107 -15.18 13.18 0.72
N ALA A 108 -14.84 11.88 0.87
CA ALA A 108 -13.63 11.34 0.27
C ALA A 108 -13.76 11.04 -1.22
N GLY A 109 -14.98 10.96 -1.75
CA GLY A 109 -15.24 10.51 -3.11
C GLY A 109 -14.75 9.08 -3.36
N ALA A 110 -14.51 8.73 -4.60
CA ALA A 110 -14.02 7.40 -4.96
C ALA A 110 -12.51 7.28 -4.76
N CYS A 111 -12.11 6.40 -3.85
CA CYS A 111 -10.71 6.15 -3.49
C CYS A 111 -10.29 4.72 -3.81
N PHE A 112 -9.00 4.54 -4.11
CA PHE A 112 -8.41 3.22 -4.29
C PHE A 112 -6.94 3.20 -3.90
N VAL A 113 -6.58 2.20 -3.10
CA VAL A 113 -5.19 1.79 -2.90
C VAL A 113 -4.93 0.62 -3.83
N GLY A 114 -4.18 0.84 -4.89
CA GLY A 114 -3.81 -0.19 -5.85
C GLY A 114 -2.42 -0.74 -5.59
N ILE A 115 -2.27 -2.05 -5.73
CA ILE A 115 -0.97 -2.72 -5.62
C ILE A 115 -0.74 -3.52 -6.89
N MET A 116 0.46 -3.40 -7.44
CA MET A 116 0.85 -4.12 -8.64
C MET A 116 2.26 -4.68 -8.46
N ILE A 117 2.48 -5.89 -8.98
CA ILE A 117 3.81 -6.49 -9.12
C ILE A 117 4.11 -6.72 -10.61
N LYS A 118 5.26 -6.26 -11.06
CA LYS A 118 5.78 -6.49 -12.41
C LYS A 118 7.27 -6.74 -12.31
N ASP A 119 7.77 -7.78 -12.99
CA ASP A 119 9.19 -8.18 -13.00
C ASP A 119 9.78 -8.31 -11.58
N GLY A 120 9.00 -8.86 -10.64
CA GLY A 120 9.38 -9.01 -9.22
C GLY A 120 9.40 -7.70 -8.42
N GLN A 121 9.00 -6.58 -9.02
CA GLN A 121 9.00 -5.27 -8.39
C GLN A 121 7.56 -4.86 -8.03
N ARG A 122 7.33 -4.60 -6.75
CA ARG A 122 6.02 -4.21 -6.24
C ARG A 122 5.94 -2.70 -6.04
N ILE A 123 4.84 -2.11 -6.49
CA ILE A 123 4.49 -0.70 -6.24
C ILE A 123 3.15 -0.60 -5.52
N ILE A 124 2.97 0.50 -4.82
CA ILE A 124 1.72 0.92 -4.18
C ILE A 124 1.31 2.24 -4.81
N THR A 125 0.09 2.34 -5.26
CA THR A 125 -0.52 3.57 -5.78
C THR A 125 -1.71 3.95 -4.92
N VAL A 126 -1.93 5.24 -4.71
CA VAL A 126 -3.07 5.75 -3.95
C VAL A 126 -3.75 6.83 -4.76
N VAL A 127 -5.01 6.61 -5.06
CA VAL A 127 -5.92 7.58 -5.67
C VAL A 127 -6.98 7.94 -4.64
N LEU A 128 -7.10 9.22 -4.31
CA LEU A 128 -8.14 9.76 -3.44
C LEU A 128 -9.00 10.70 -4.27
N ASN A 129 -10.30 10.64 -4.10
CA ASN A 129 -11.28 11.49 -4.77
C ASN A 129 -11.08 11.53 -6.31
N ALA A 130 -11.17 10.37 -6.93
CA ALA A 130 -11.01 10.27 -8.39
C ALA A 130 -11.98 11.18 -9.12
N THR A 131 -11.48 12.02 -10.04
CA THR A 131 -12.28 12.94 -10.82
C THR A 131 -13.31 12.18 -11.66
N ASN A 132 -14.53 12.74 -11.80
CA ASN A 132 -15.64 12.16 -12.56
C ASN A 132 -16.18 10.82 -12.04
N HIS A 133 -15.90 10.47 -10.78
CA HIS A 133 -16.32 9.18 -10.21
C HIS A 133 -17.85 9.04 -10.07
N GLU A 134 -18.60 10.15 -10.06
CA GLU A 134 -20.05 10.13 -10.04
C GLU A 134 -20.63 9.68 -11.38
N GLU A 135 -19.98 10.03 -12.49
CA GLU A 135 -20.39 9.67 -13.86
C GLU A 135 -19.77 8.35 -14.32
N ASP A 136 -18.54 8.07 -13.87
CA ASP A 136 -17.79 6.85 -14.23
C ASP A 136 -17.26 6.14 -12.98
N PRO A 137 -17.90 5.05 -12.55
CA PRO A 137 -17.45 4.23 -11.43
C PRO A 137 -16.03 3.63 -11.62
N SER A 138 -15.54 3.59 -12.88
CA SER A 138 -14.18 3.13 -13.22
C SER A 138 -13.10 4.19 -12.98
N ALA A 139 -13.46 5.46 -12.75
CA ALA A 139 -12.51 6.57 -12.70
C ALA A 139 -11.31 6.29 -11.79
N ARG A 140 -11.53 5.76 -10.56
CA ARG A 140 -10.45 5.41 -9.64
C ARG A 140 -9.47 4.38 -10.20
N PHE A 141 -9.95 3.42 -10.98
CA PHE A 141 -9.12 2.36 -11.57
C PHE A 141 -8.37 2.86 -12.80
N ILE A 142 -8.99 3.74 -13.59
CA ILE A 142 -8.36 4.40 -14.73
C ILE A 142 -7.19 5.26 -14.26
N GLU A 143 -7.39 6.10 -13.26
CA GLU A 143 -6.32 6.93 -12.69
C GLU A 143 -5.20 6.08 -12.04
N THR A 144 -5.58 5.01 -11.35
CA THR A 144 -4.62 4.06 -10.80
C THR A 144 -3.78 3.40 -11.89
N ALA A 145 -4.40 2.96 -12.99
CA ALA A 145 -3.67 2.36 -14.12
C ALA A 145 -2.65 3.33 -14.72
N LYS A 146 -3.02 4.61 -14.89
CA LYS A 146 -2.11 5.66 -15.36
C LYS A 146 -0.91 5.85 -14.44
N LEU A 147 -1.12 5.87 -13.11
CA LEU A 147 -0.03 5.97 -12.13
C LEU A 147 0.90 4.76 -12.17
N MET A 148 0.33 3.55 -12.30
CA MET A 148 1.11 2.32 -12.42
C MET A 148 1.97 2.32 -13.67
N ASP A 149 1.38 2.64 -14.82
CA ASP A 149 2.08 2.70 -16.10
C ASP A 149 3.17 3.77 -16.10
N TYR A 150 2.86 4.97 -15.56
CA TYR A 150 3.84 6.03 -15.39
C TYR A 150 5.04 5.57 -14.53
N THR A 151 4.76 4.89 -13.41
CA THR A 151 5.82 4.43 -12.50
C THR A 151 6.76 3.45 -13.19
N TYR A 152 6.24 2.40 -13.83
CA TYR A 152 7.09 1.40 -14.50
C TYR A 152 7.74 1.91 -15.80
N ALA A 153 7.18 2.96 -16.42
CA ALA A 153 7.81 3.60 -17.58
C ALA A 153 8.98 4.52 -17.21
N ASN A 154 8.93 5.12 -16.01
CA ASN A 154 9.88 6.17 -15.62
C ASN A 154 10.82 5.80 -14.50
N TRP A 155 10.61 4.66 -13.83
CA TRP A 155 11.42 4.23 -12.71
C TRP A 155 11.83 2.77 -12.89
N LYS A 156 13.06 2.47 -12.48
CA LYS A 156 13.62 1.10 -12.41
C LYS A 156 14.28 0.87 -11.06
N LYS A 157 14.33 -0.39 -10.66
CA LYS A 157 15.14 -0.79 -9.51
C LYS A 157 16.54 -1.15 -10.02
N GLU A 158 17.56 -0.48 -9.52
CA GLU A 158 18.94 -0.66 -9.93
C GLU A 158 19.82 -1.04 -8.73
N GLU A 159 20.73 -1.99 -8.94
CA GLU A 159 21.73 -2.35 -7.96
C GLU A 159 22.82 -1.28 -7.95
N VAL A 160 22.85 -0.47 -6.90
CA VAL A 160 23.81 0.63 -6.76
C VAL A 160 25.08 0.22 -6.03
N LEU A 161 25.01 -0.81 -5.19
CA LEU A 161 26.17 -1.38 -4.50
C LEU A 161 26.04 -2.90 -4.47
N PRO A 162 26.94 -3.66 -5.10
CA PRO A 162 26.94 -5.12 -5.06
C PRO A 162 27.29 -5.66 -3.65
N ALA A 163 26.89 -6.89 -3.39
CA ALA A 163 27.32 -7.61 -2.19
C ALA A 163 28.86 -7.67 -2.13
N GLY A 164 29.43 -7.56 -0.93
CA GLY A 164 30.87 -7.51 -0.74
C GLY A 164 31.50 -6.11 -0.89
N SER A 165 30.74 -5.11 -1.38
CA SER A 165 31.23 -3.72 -1.44
C SER A 165 31.61 -3.18 -0.08
N ARG A 166 32.64 -2.34 -0.05
CA ARG A 166 33.07 -1.58 1.14
C ARG A 166 32.61 -0.14 1.00
N LEU A 167 32.02 0.39 2.07
CA LEU A 167 31.66 1.80 2.12
C LEU A 167 32.89 2.64 2.43
N PRO A 168 33.14 3.75 1.74
CA PRO A 168 34.36 4.58 1.93
C PRO A 168 34.60 4.97 3.39
N ASP A 169 33.54 5.36 4.10
CA ASP A 169 33.62 5.87 5.47
C ASP A 169 33.38 4.78 6.53
N MET A 170 33.21 3.52 6.15
CA MET A 170 32.95 2.40 7.05
C MET A 170 33.65 1.14 6.54
N THR A 171 34.98 1.15 6.53
CA THR A 171 35.77 0.02 6.04
C THR A 171 36.14 -0.98 7.14
N THR A 172 36.07 -0.56 8.41
CA THR A 172 36.38 -1.37 9.60
C THR A 172 35.43 -1.06 10.75
N ILE A 173 35.23 -2.02 11.64
CA ILE A 173 34.58 -1.85 12.93
C ILE A 173 35.48 -2.30 14.07
N LYS A 174 35.26 -1.74 15.27
CA LYS A 174 35.97 -2.16 16.50
C LYS A 174 35.50 -3.55 16.92
N VAL A 175 36.44 -4.37 17.35
CA VAL A 175 36.20 -5.69 17.93
C VAL A 175 36.39 -5.59 19.43
N LYS A 176 35.46 -6.12 20.21
CA LYS A 176 35.57 -6.23 21.64
C LYS A 176 36.15 -7.61 21.99
N ASP A 177 37.20 -7.62 22.82
CA ASP A 177 37.82 -8.85 23.33
C ASP A 177 38.40 -9.78 22.22
N GLY A 178 38.80 -9.20 21.08
CA GLY A 178 39.45 -9.91 19.98
C GLY A 178 40.98 -9.73 19.99
N GLU A 179 41.74 -10.61 19.31
CA GLU A 179 43.17 -10.47 19.09
C GLU A 179 43.52 -9.19 18.32
N GLU A 180 42.66 -8.82 17.35
CA GLU A 180 42.70 -7.57 16.60
C GLU A 180 41.67 -6.58 17.13
N LEU A 181 42.05 -5.31 17.27
CA LEU A 181 41.18 -4.26 17.78
C LEU A 181 40.11 -3.81 16.77
N THR A 182 40.30 -4.13 15.49
CA THR A 182 39.39 -3.80 14.41
C THR A 182 39.28 -4.95 13.40
N THR A 183 38.16 -5.07 12.73
CA THR A 183 37.98 -5.98 11.59
C THR A 183 37.42 -5.25 10.40
N LYS A 184 37.76 -5.72 9.19
CA LYS A 184 37.21 -5.20 7.93
C LYS A 184 35.78 -5.62 7.79
N VAL A 185 34.96 -4.71 7.24
CA VAL A 185 33.53 -4.97 6.96
C VAL A 185 33.23 -4.70 5.50
N SER A 186 32.20 -5.41 5.02
CA SER A 186 31.64 -5.23 3.69
C SER A 186 30.13 -5.48 3.73
N LEU A 187 29.42 -5.05 2.72
CA LEU A 187 27.99 -5.30 2.60
C LEU A 187 27.71 -6.80 2.51
N LYS A 188 26.83 -7.30 3.36
CA LYS A 188 26.37 -8.70 3.33
C LYS A 188 25.55 -9.01 2.08
N SER A 189 24.75 -8.04 1.62
CA SER A 189 23.87 -8.15 0.46
C SER A 189 23.96 -6.89 -0.39
N ALA A 190 23.62 -7.00 -1.66
CA ALA A 190 23.55 -5.88 -2.57
C ALA A 190 22.50 -4.85 -2.09
N VAL A 191 22.79 -3.58 -2.35
CA VAL A 191 21.85 -2.47 -2.13
C VAL A 191 21.27 -2.06 -3.46
N SER A 192 19.95 -2.14 -3.60
CA SER A 192 19.21 -1.68 -4.78
C SER A 192 18.29 -0.55 -4.41
N LEU A 193 18.21 0.46 -5.26
CA LEU A 193 17.34 1.63 -5.12
C LEU A 193 16.43 1.76 -6.33
N TRP A 194 15.27 2.39 -6.13
CA TRP A 194 14.46 2.88 -7.23
C TRP A 194 15.08 4.18 -7.75
N VAL A 195 15.43 4.19 -9.02
CA VAL A 195 15.99 5.34 -9.71
C VAL A 195 15.13 5.72 -10.90
N ARG A 196 15.09 7.00 -11.22
CA ARG A 196 14.41 7.45 -12.45
C ARG A 196 15.23 7.08 -13.67
N ASN A 197 14.57 6.74 -14.77
CA ASN A 197 15.23 6.33 -16.00
C ASN A 197 16.02 7.47 -16.70
N ASP A 198 15.73 8.73 -16.34
CA ASP A 198 16.36 9.94 -16.86
C ASP A 198 17.44 10.53 -15.92
N MET A 199 17.79 9.82 -14.87
CA MET A 199 18.90 10.18 -13.98
C MET A 199 20.13 9.35 -14.33
N ASP A 200 21.23 10.04 -14.64
CA ASP A 200 22.57 9.45 -14.81
C ASP A 200 23.26 9.21 -13.45
#